data_ce9a003a623691e60c8bad34212bfdfc
#
_entry.id   ce9a003a623691e60c8bad34212bfdfc
#
_cell.length_a   1.000
_cell.length_b   1.000
_cell.length_c   1.000
_cell.angle_alpha   90.00
_cell.angle_beta   90.00
_cell.angle_gamma   90.00
#
_symmetry.space_group_name_H-M   'P 1'
#
loop_
_entity.id
_entity.type
_entity.pdbx_description
1 polymer ?
#
loop_
_entity_poly.entity_id
_entity_poly.type
_entity_poly.pdbx_seq_one_letter_code
_entity_poly.pdbx_strand_id
1 'polypeptide(L)'
;MKAFELKNVLNWWAEWLHKNGRKNVVIQEEKPVQSTKRLNDFLNKRFDFRFNRLTGVTEYREKEAVGVPFRPIDEREMNGMIVDARMAGIPCWNSMVPTLVLSNKVESFNPFRLYVEELPEWDGVDRVTPLLKSVSNDEMWLKGGSCWLRAMTS
;
A
#
# COMPACT_ATOMS: atom_id res chain seq x y z
N MET A 1 -35.31 -61.69 -1.18
CA MET A 1 -34.46 -61.36 -2.33
C MET A 1 -33.97 -59.87 -2.33
N LYS A 2 -33.81 -59.22 -1.16
CA LYS A 2 -33.34 -57.81 -1.08
C LYS A 2 -32.10 -57.58 -0.22
N ALA A 3 -31.66 -58.55 0.58
CA ALA A 3 -30.50 -58.35 1.48
C ALA A 3 -29.15 -58.61 0.78
N PHE A 4 -29.14 -59.36 -0.31
CA PHE A 4 -27.93 -59.71 -1.04
C PHE A 4 -27.40 -58.57 -1.95
N GLU A 5 -28.31 -57.76 -2.49
CA GLU A 5 -27.94 -56.60 -3.34
C GLU A 5 -27.37 -55.46 -2.52
N LEU A 6 -27.86 -55.21 -1.32
CA LEU A 6 -27.35 -54.13 -0.44
C LEU A 6 -25.92 -54.38 0.03
N LYS A 7 -25.53 -55.64 0.30
CA LYS A 7 -24.15 -55.99 0.65
C LYS A 7 -23.17 -55.75 -0.49
N ASN A 8 -23.57 -56.03 -1.70
CA ASN A 8 -22.72 -55.84 -2.89
C ASN A 8 -22.53 -54.32 -3.19
N VAL A 9 -23.55 -53.52 -3.00
CA VAL A 9 -23.46 -52.07 -3.15
C VAL A 9 -22.58 -51.46 -2.06
N LEU A 10 -22.69 -51.91 -0.83
CA LEU A 10 -21.86 -51.44 0.28
C LEU A 10 -20.38 -51.84 0.13
N ASN A 11 -20.11 -53.06 -0.35
CA ASN A 11 -18.77 -53.51 -0.64
C ASN A 11 -18.15 -52.74 -1.82
N TRP A 12 -18.91 -52.52 -2.90
CA TRP A 12 -18.47 -51.70 -4.01
C TRP A 12 -18.16 -50.23 -3.59
N TRP A 13 -19.02 -49.67 -2.71
CA TRP A 13 -18.82 -48.31 -2.16
C TRP A 13 -17.58 -48.25 -1.25
N ALA A 14 -17.36 -49.28 -0.45
CA ALA A 14 -16.19 -49.37 0.40
C ALA A 14 -14.87 -49.51 -0.43
N GLU A 15 -14.90 -50.33 -1.50
CA GLU A 15 -13.76 -50.45 -2.43
C GLU A 15 -13.54 -49.16 -3.22
N TRP A 16 -14.61 -48.47 -3.64
CA TRP A 16 -14.53 -47.19 -4.33
C TRP A 16 -13.95 -46.11 -3.43
N LEU A 17 -14.38 -46.03 -2.16
CA LEU A 17 -13.82 -45.12 -1.14
C LEU A 17 -12.37 -45.48 -0.81
N HIS A 18 -12.01 -46.74 -0.79
CA HIS A 18 -10.63 -47.16 -0.54
C HIS A 18 -9.71 -46.84 -1.72
N LYS A 19 -10.21 -46.89 -2.94
CA LYS A 19 -9.48 -46.63 -4.18
C LYS A 19 -9.41 -45.14 -4.56
N ASN A 20 -10.44 -44.37 -4.18
CA ASN A 20 -10.57 -42.94 -4.50
C ASN A 20 -10.56 -42.02 -3.26
N GLY A 21 -10.79 -42.61 -2.09
CA GLY A 21 -10.78 -41.90 -0.81
C GLY A 21 -9.37 -41.82 -0.25
N ARG A 22 -8.56 -41.03 -0.79
CA ARG A 22 -7.34 -40.35 -0.32
C ARG A 22 -6.40 -40.12 -1.51
N LYS A 23 -6.87 -39.41 -2.49
CA LYS A 23 -5.93 -38.46 -3.07
C LYS A 23 -5.76 -37.44 -1.95
N ASN A 24 -4.73 -37.62 -1.13
CA ASN A 24 -4.17 -36.52 -0.38
C ASN A 24 -3.84 -35.48 -1.43
N VAL A 25 -4.73 -34.53 -1.65
CA VAL A 25 -4.37 -33.24 -2.15
C VAL A 25 -3.49 -32.71 -1.03
N VAL A 26 -2.18 -32.94 -1.16
CA VAL A 26 -1.19 -32.22 -0.38
C VAL A 26 -1.36 -30.80 -0.85
N ILE A 27 -2.30 -30.10 -0.21
CA ILE A 27 -2.28 -28.66 -0.17
C ILE A 27 -0.95 -28.41 0.55
N GLN A 28 0.09 -28.15 -0.23
CA GLN A 28 1.30 -27.60 0.34
C GLN A 28 0.85 -26.28 0.94
N GLU A 29 0.61 -26.28 2.23
CA GLU A 29 0.46 -25.04 3.01
C GLU A 29 1.76 -24.27 2.79
N GLU A 30 1.71 -23.34 1.85
CA GLU A 30 2.85 -22.41 1.66
C GLU A 30 3.15 -21.79 3.02
N LYS A 31 4.40 -21.90 3.45
CA LYS A 31 4.83 -21.30 4.70
C LYS A 31 4.39 -19.83 4.69
N PRO A 32 3.81 -19.30 5.76
CA PRO A 32 3.26 -17.92 5.80
C PRO A 32 4.24 -16.85 5.31
N VAL A 33 5.54 -17.06 5.52
CA VAL A 33 6.60 -16.18 5.05
C VAL A 33 6.69 -16.15 3.52
N GLN A 34 6.47 -17.28 2.84
CA GLN A 34 6.57 -17.37 1.38
C GLN A 34 5.36 -16.73 0.69
N SER A 35 4.16 -16.90 1.24
CA SER A 35 2.95 -16.24 0.72
C SER A 35 3.02 -14.73 0.90
N THR A 36 3.51 -14.24 2.03
CA THR A 36 3.71 -12.80 2.27
C THR A 36 4.71 -12.19 1.27
N LYS A 37 5.82 -12.88 1.02
CA LYS A 37 6.80 -12.42 0.02
C LYS A 37 6.21 -12.37 -1.39
N ARG A 38 5.52 -13.42 -1.82
CA ARG A 38 4.86 -13.46 -3.14
C ARG A 38 3.82 -12.35 -3.30
N LEU A 39 3.03 -12.07 -2.25
CA LEU A 39 2.08 -10.98 -2.25
C LEU A 39 2.78 -9.63 -2.35
N ASN A 40 3.82 -9.41 -1.57
CA ASN A 40 4.60 -8.17 -1.62
C ASN A 40 5.22 -7.94 -3.00
N ASP A 41 5.82 -8.97 -3.61
CA ASP A 41 6.39 -8.90 -4.94
C ASP A 41 5.31 -8.61 -6.00
N PHE A 42 4.13 -9.22 -5.88
CA PHE A 42 2.98 -8.98 -6.75
C PHE A 42 2.50 -7.53 -6.67
N LEU A 43 2.32 -7.01 -5.46
CA LEU A 43 1.88 -5.63 -5.24
C LEU A 43 2.92 -4.63 -5.77
N ASN A 44 4.20 -4.83 -5.42
CA ASN A 44 5.29 -3.96 -5.86
C ASN A 44 5.56 -4.02 -7.37
N LYS A 45 5.15 -5.08 -8.07
CA LYS A 45 5.22 -5.13 -9.53
C LYS A 45 4.18 -4.23 -10.19
N ARG A 46 2.99 -4.11 -9.62
CA ARG A 46 1.84 -3.40 -10.21
C ARG A 46 1.67 -1.98 -9.69
N PHE A 47 2.07 -1.71 -8.44
CA PHE A 47 1.80 -0.46 -7.76
C PHE A 47 3.07 0.13 -7.16
N ASP A 48 3.11 1.45 -7.12
CA ASP A 48 4.02 2.22 -6.28
C ASP A 48 3.24 2.67 -5.04
N PHE A 49 3.85 2.54 -3.86
CA PHE A 49 3.27 2.99 -2.59
C PHE A 49 4.19 4.01 -1.93
N ARG A 50 3.60 5.00 -1.27
CA ARG A 50 4.32 5.94 -0.42
C ARG A 50 3.45 6.38 0.76
N PHE A 51 4.06 6.64 1.91
CA PHE A 51 3.37 7.20 3.07
C PHE A 51 3.57 8.71 3.11
N ASN A 52 2.50 9.47 2.90
CA ASN A 52 2.54 10.93 2.94
C ASN A 52 2.55 11.42 4.39
N ARG A 53 3.67 11.98 4.82
CA ARG A 53 3.87 12.44 6.21
C ARG A 53 3.04 13.67 6.59
N LEU A 54 2.59 14.47 5.62
CA LEU A 54 1.73 15.63 5.89
C LEU A 54 0.28 15.22 6.12
N THR A 55 -0.23 14.31 5.32
CA THR A 55 -1.63 13.85 5.40
C THR A 55 -1.80 12.66 6.34
N GLY A 56 -0.71 11.95 6.70
CA GLY A 56 -0.75 10.73 7.50
C GLY A 56 -1.37 9.53 6.77
N VAL A 57 -1.47 9.57 5.43
CA VAL A 57 -2.14 8.56 4.64
C VAL A 57 -1.15 7.88 3.68
N THR A 58 -1.32 6.57 3.49
CA THR A 58 -0.63 5.85 2.41
C THR A 58 -1.28 6.19 1.08
N GLU A 59 -0.45 6.57 0.13
CA GLU A 59 -0.84 6.85 -1.26
C GLU A 59 -0.28 5.76 -2.17
N TYR A 60 -0.97 5.53 -3.28
CA TYR A 60 -0.55 4.57 -4.28
C TYR A 60 -0.80 5.09 -5.71
N ARG A 61 -0.10 4.50 -6.67
CA ARG A 61 -0.40 4.64 -8.10
C ARG A 61 -0.10 3.32 -8.82
N GLU A 62 -0.75 3.10 -9.94
CA GLU A 62 -0.44 2.00 -10.84
C GLU A 62 0.80 2.33 -11.67
N LYS A 63 1.77 1.41 -11.73
CA LYS A 63 3.02 1.62 -12.48
C LYS A 63 2.82 1.72 -13.99
N GLU A 64 1.83 1.00 -14.52
CA GLU A 64 1.54 0.99 -15.95
C GLU A 64 0.84 2.28 -16.42
N ALA A 65 0.24 3.04 -15.51
CA ALA A 65 -0.47 4.26 -15.82
C ALA A 65 0.49 5.46 -15.84
N VAL A 66 1.05 5.75 -17.01
CA VAL A 66 1.97 6.89 -17.19
C VAL A 66 1.24 8.21 -16.93
N GLY A 67 1.83 9.06 -16.05
CA GLY A 67 1.29 10.39 -15.75
C GLY A 67 0.14 10.42 -14.73
N VAL A 68 -0.26 9.27 -14.16
CA VAL A 68 -1.27 9.25 -13.09
C VAL A 68 -0.65 9.68 -11.77
N PRO A 69 -1.23 10.67 -11.07
CA PRO A 69 -0.73 11.10 -9.76
C PRO A 69 -0.98 10.03 -8.69
N PHE A 70 -0.21 10.08 -7.62
CA PHE A 70 -0.49 9.31 -6.42
C PHE A 70 -1.84 9.73 -5.83
N ARG A 71 -2.62 8.76 -5.38
CA ARG A 71 -3.91 8.96 -4.72
C ARG A 71 -3.97 8.20 -3.40
N PRO A 72 -4.70 8.70 -2.40
CA PRO A 72 -4.90 8.00 -1.14
C PRO A 72 -5.47 6.60 -1.38
N ILE A 73 -4.96 5.60 -0.66
CA ILE A 73 -5.51 4.26 -0.68
C ILE A 73 -6.68 4.16 0.29
N ASP A 74 -7.78 3.59 -0.15
CA ASP A 74 -8.95 3.33 0.67
C ASP A 74 -9.20 1.81 0.85
N GLU A 75 -10.21 1.47 1.65
CA GLU A 75 -10.56 0.07 1.91
C GLU A 75 -11.02 -0.66 0.64
N ARG A 76 -11.72 0.02 -0.26
CA ARG A 76 -12.19 -0.55 -1.52
C ARG A 76 -11.02 -0.93 -2.43
N GLU A 77 -10.02 -0.06 -2.51
CA GLU A 77 -8.80 -0.31 -3.28
C GLU A 77 -8.00 -1.49 -2.70
N MET A 78 -7.83 -1.53 -1.38
CA MET A 78 -7.18 -2.66 -0.71
C MET A 78 -7.92 -3.98 -0.95
N ASN A 79 -9.25 -3.98 -0.90
CA ASN A 79 -10.06 -5.15 -1.20
C ASN A 79 -9.93 -5.57 -2.68
N GLY A 80 -9.85 -4.64 -3.61
CA GLY A 80 -9.55 -4.92 -5.01
C GLY A 80 -8.20 -5.62 -5.19
N MET A 81 -7.15 -5.13 -4.54
CA MET A 81 -5.82 -5.75 -4.56
C MET A 81 -5.82 -7.18 -3.98
N ILE A 82 -6.64 -7.44 -2.95
CA ILE A 82 -6.82 -8.78 -2.37
C ILE A 82 -7.46 -9.72 -3.41
N VAL A 83 -8.51 -9.28 -4.09
CA VAL A 83 -9.18 -10.06 -5.14
C VAL A 83 -8.21 -10.36 -6.27
N ASP A 84 -7.49 -9.37 -6.76
CA ASP A 84 -6.50 -9.53 -7.84
C ASP A 84 -5.39 -10.52 -7.47
N ALA A 85 -4.87 -10.44 -6.24
CA ALA A 85 -3.87 -11.38 -5.74
C ALA A 85 -4.40 -12.83 -5.73
N ARG A 86 -5.63 -13.04 -5.26
CA ARG A 86 -6.28 -14.36 -5.27
C ARG A 86 -6.52 -14.88 -6.67
N MET A 87 -6.95 -14.04 -7.59
CA MET A 87 -7.12 -14.40 -9.01
C MET A 87 -5.78 -14.77 -9.66
N ALA A 88 -4.68 -14.17 -9.20
CA ALA A 88 -3.32 -14.53 -9.61
C ALA A 88 -2.80 -15.82 -8.92
N GLY A 89 -3.61 -16.51 -8.13
CA GLY A 89 -3.24 -17.75 -7.44
C GLY A 89 -2.31 -17.53 -6.23
N ILE A 90 -2.32 -16.34 -5.64
CA ILE A 90 -1.54 -16.03 -4.45
C ILE A 90 -2.43 -16.20 -3.23
N PRO A 91 -2.09 -17.12 -2.27
CA PRO A 91 -2.81 -17.25 -1.03
C PRO A 91 -2.74 -15.95 -0.24
N CYS A 92 -3.88 -15.27 -0.06
CA CYS A 92 -3.96 -13.97 0.56
C CYS A 92 -5.14 -13.89 1.53
N TRP A 93 -4.87 -13.59 2.81
CA TRP A 93 -5.88 -13.30 3.83
C TRP A 93 -6.30 -11.84 3.71
N ASN A 94 -7.51 -11.51 4.15
CA ASN A 94 -8.04 -10.15 4.07
C ASN A 94 -7.15 -9.10 4.75
N SER A 95 -6.44 -9.48 5.81
CA SER A 95 -5.55 -8.60 6.55
C SER A 95 -4.17 -8.40 5.92
N MET A 96 -3.75 -9.24 4.95
CA MET A 96 -2.38 -9.21 4.44
C MET A 96 -2.07 -7.95 3.64
N VAL A 97 -2.95 -7.51 2.75
CA VAL A 97 -2.75 -6.27 1.97
C VAL A 97 -2.74 -5.06 2.89
N PRO A 98 -3.74 -4.83 3.78
CA PRO A 98 -3.67 -3.73 4.74
C PRO A 98 -2.39 -3.76 5.59
N THR A 99 -1.97 -4.92 6.07
CA THR A 99 -0.73 -5.06 6.86
C THR A 99 0.51 -4.64 6.08
N LEU A 100 0.61 -4.96 4.79
CA LEU A 100 1.75 -4.56 3.96
C LEU A 100 1.73 -3.07 3.63
N VAL A 101 0.60 -2.56 3.11
CA VAL A 101 0.52 -1.20 2.58
C VAL A 101 0.41 -0.11 3.66
N LEU A 102 -0.06 -0.46 4.86
CA LEU A 102 -0.13 0.47 6.00
C LEU A 102 1.03 0.29 6.99
N SER A 103 2.00 -0.57 6.66
CA SER A 103 3.17 -0.79 7.52
C SER A 103 4.23 0.30 7.36
N ASN A 104 5.14 0.37 8.32
CA ASN A 104 6.33 1.20 8.27
C ASN A 104 7.37 0.77 7.21
N LYS A 105 7.05 -0.25 6.41
CA LYS A 105 7.88 -0.71 5.27
C LYS A 105 7.62 0.09 4.01
N VAL A 106 6.48 0.80 3.95
CA VAL A 106 6.19 1.74 2.87
C VAL A 106 7.08 2.97 3.03
N GLU A 107 7.69 3.42 1.94
CA GLU A 107 8.58 4.56 1.93
C GLU A 107 7.88 5.84 2.38
N SER A 108 8.50 6.57 3.31
CA SER A 108 7.98 7.85 3.79
C SER A 108 8.25 8.97 2.79
N PHE A 109 7.23 9.71 2.45
CA PHE A 109 7.28 10.86 1.56
C PHE A 109 6.86 12.14 2.28
N ASN A 110 7.65 13.18 2.17
CA ASN A 110 7.31 14.52 2.65
C ASN A 110 7.28 15.48 1.45
N PRO A 111 6.08 15.86 0.96
CA PRO A 111 5.96 16.71 -0.21
C PRO A 111 6.56 18.11 0.01
N PHE A 112 6.51 18.62 1.24
CA PHE A 112 7.10 19.92 1.56
C PHE A 112 8.63 19.87 1.48
N ARG A 113 9.22 18.79 2.01
CA ARG A 113 10.67 18.60 1.94
C ARG A 113 11.15 18.50 0.48
N LEU A 114 10.46 17.70 -0.33
CA LEU A 114 10.77 17.55 -1.75
C LEU A 114 10.69 18.91 -2.47
N TYR A 115 9.62 19.68 -2.21
CA TYR A 115 9.48 21.03 -2.77
C TYR A 115 10.65 21.94 -2.40
N VAL A 116 11.08 21.93 -1.14
CA VAL A 116 12.21 22.76 -0.69
C VAL A 116 13.54 22.31 -1.31
N GLU A 117 13.74 20.99 -1.45
CA GLU A 117 14.95 20.39 -2.06
C GLU A 117 15.04 20.68 -3.58
N GLU A 118 13.89 20.84 -4.24
CA GLU A 118 13.80 21.17 -5.68
C GLU A 118 13.88 22.67 -5.97
N LEU A 119 13.86 23.54 -4.95
CA LEU A 119 14.03 24.98 -5.17
C LEU A 119 15.43 25.25 -5.72
N PRO A 120 15.54 26.20 -6.67
CA PRO A 120 16.84 26.64 -7.15
C PRO A 120 17.62 27.28 -6.00
N GLU A 121 18.95 27.26 -6.12
CA GLU A 121 19.81 27.97 -5.17
C GLU A 121 19.38 29.43 -5.03
N TRP A 122 19.49 29.94 -3.81
CA TRP A 122 19.14 31.34 -3.54
C TRP A 122 20.03 32.30 -4.32
N ASP A 123 19.42 33.19 -5.09
CA ASP A 123 20.11 34.20 -5.93
C ASP A 123 20.64 35.41 -5.15
N GLY A 124 20.57 35.38 -3.81
CA GLY A 124 21.04 36.48 -2.95
C GLY A 124 20.10 37.66 -2.84
N VAL A 125 18.95 37.65 -3.54
CA VAL A 125 17.98 38.75 -3.55
C VAL A 125 17.05 38.70 -2.34
N ASP A 126 17.02 39.73 -1.52
CA ASP A 126 16.08 39.86 -0.42
C ASP A 126 14.68 40.16 -0.97
N ARG A 127 13.78 39.18 -0.90
CA ARG A 127 12.38 39.32 -1.28
C ARG A 127 11.47 39.48 -0.07
N VAL A 128 11.99 39.22 1.14
CA VAL A 128 11.20 39.28 2.38
C VAL A 128 10.95 40.74 2.78
N THR A 129 12.00 41.55 2.81
CA THR A 129 11.86 42.96 3.21
C THR A 129 10.89 43.73 2.30
N PRO A 130 10.97 43.66 0.96
CA PRO A 130 9.98 44.32 0.10
C PRO A 130 8.55 43.79 0.32
N LEU A 131 8.37 42.49 0.51
CA LEU A 131 7.06 41.90 0.82
C LEU A 131 6.49 42.47 2.12
N LEU A 132 7.27 42.52 3.19
CA LEU A 132 6.82 43.09 4.47
C LEU A 132 6.52 44.58 4.37
N LYS A 133 7.34 45.35 3.64
CA LYS A 133 7.15 46.78 3.40
C LYS A 133 5.91 47.07 2.53
N SER A 134 5.44 46.13 1.72
CA SER A 134 4.19 46.33 0.98
C SER A 134 2.94 46.41 1.91
N VAL A 135 3.05 45.91 3.13
CA VAL A 135 1.99 45.94 4.13
C VAL A 135 2.16 47.12 5.08
N SER A 136 3.39 47.30 5.65
CA SER A 136 3.69 48.39 6.57
C SER A 136 5.19 48.68 6.62
N ASN A 137 5.55 49.95 6.78
CA ASN A 137 6.93 50.38 7.02
C ASN A 137 7.30 50.45 8.51
N ASP A 138 6.39 50.02 9.40
CA ASP A 138 6.65 49.99 10.83
C ASP A 138 7.81 49.03 11.16
N GLU A 139 8.74 49.49 12.00
CA GLU A 139 9.94 48.75 12.35
C GLU A 139 9.65 47.46 13.12
N MET A 140 8.66 47.52 14.03
CA MET A 140 8.21 46.33 14.80
C MET A 140 7.57 45.29 13.89
N TRP A 141 6.78 45.74 12.90
CA TRP A 141 6.22 44.88 11.86
C TRP A 141 7.30 44.18 11.03
N LEU A 142 8.29 44.92 10.54
CA LEU A 142 9.37 44.38 9.71
C LEU A 142 10.20 43.33 10.49
N LYS A 143 10.50 43.64 11.76
CA LYS A 143 11.24 42.76 12.65
C LYS A 143 10.45 41.48 12.97
N GLY A 144 9.21 41.64 13.43
CA GLY A 144 8.32 40.53 13.80
C GLY A 144 7.98 39.65 12.62
N GLY A 145 7.66 40.24 11.47
CA GLY A 145 7.39 39.51 10.22
C GLY A 145 8.57 38.69 9.71
N SER A 146 9.78 39.26 9.78
CA SER A 146 11.01 38.53 9.41
C SER A 146 11.29 37.35 10.33
N CYS A 147 11.06 37.48 11.64
CA CYS A 147 11.20 36.39 12.59
C CYS A 147 10.14 35.31 12.36
N TRP A 148 8.89 35.72 12.12
CA TRP A 148 7.78 34.80 11.88
C TRP A 148 7.99 33.97 10.62
N LEU A 149 8.36 34.57 9.50
CA LEU A 149 8.64 33.87 8.26
C LEU A 149 9.78 32.87 8.41
N ARG A 150 10.86 33.21 9.13
CA ARG A 150 11.95 32.26 9.43
C ARG A 150 11.50 31.10 10.29
N ALA A 151 10.67 31.35 11.31
CA ALA A 151 10.14 30.28 12.16
C ALA A 151 9.24 29.30 11.43
N MET A 152 8.54 29.73 10.36
CA MET A 152 7.72 28.84 9.53
C MET A 152 8.54 27.85 8.70
N THR A 153 9.81 28.15 8.43
CA THR A 153 10.70 27.32 7.57
C THR A 153 11.70 26.48 8.38
N SER A 154 11.67 26.56 9.70
CA SER A 154 12.50 25.77 10.62
C SER A 154 11.81 24.49 11.05
#